data_34e3b4cdbc94c14831266be7b8768449
#
_entry.id   34e3b4cdbc94c14831266be7b8768449
#
_cell.length_a   1.000
_cell.length_b   1.000
_cell.length_c   1.000
_cell.angle_alpha   90.00
_cell.angle_beta   90.00
_cell.angle_gamma   90.00
#
_symmetry.space_group_name_H-M   'P 1'
#
loop_
_entity.id
_entity.type
_entity.pdbx_description
1 polymer ?
#
loop_
_entity_poly.entity_id
_entity_poly.type
_entity_poly.pdbx_seq_one_letter_code
_entity_poly.pdbx_strand_id
1 'polypeptide(L)'
;MDVPQYADVPHLGQVVPALLGALGVPGEDGGLALPEARSACVLLIDGLGWELLAQHASDAPVLTELASSPLRVGFPSTTAAGVAAIGTGLASGEHGMVGYTFEVPGNGVLNALRWRSHDDGSDLRGALPPREVQPLPTTFERAAAAGIEAAVVSSAHFANTALTQATQSGARYAGVHALGDLAARTLEVLSSRAFCYAYHSELDLLGHVYGPGSTAWRMQLRHVDRLVESIVDGLPAGAVLAVVADHGMVTVEEKLNLEDSPELLAGVRAFGGEVRARHVYTEPGATEDVVAAWRSVLGSRAWVLPREEAIEAGWFGASVSDRVRPRIGDVVAAATGTFGMVRELAEAVETNLVGQHGSLTSAEQLVPLAIARG
;
A
#
# COMPACT_ATOMS: atom_id res chain seq x y z
N MET A 1 -17.64 -18.15 3.14
CA MET A 1 -16.26 -18.15 3.68
C MET A 1 -16.13 -16.90 4.52
N ASP A 2 -15.66 -17.03 5.76
CA ASP A 2 -15.54 -15.88 6.65
C ASP A 2 -14.40 -14.98 6.18
N VAL A 3 -14.60 -13.67 6.30
CA VAL A 3 -13.57 -12.67 6.00
C VAL A 3 -12.48 -12.78 7.08
N PRO A 4 -11.19 -12.85 6.70
CA PRO A 4 -10.11 -12.87 7.68
C PRO A 4 -10.14 -11.65 8.59
N GLN A 5 -9.86 -11.85 9.88
CA GLN A 5 -9.85 -10.80 10.89
C GLN A 5 -8.41 -10.60 11.40
N TYR A 6 -7.93 -9.35 11.37
CA TYR A 6 -6.58 -8.98 11.82
C TYR A 6 -6.63 -7.92 12.92
N ALA A 7 -7.69 -7.92 13.75
CA ALA A 7 -7.93 -6.88 14.75
C ALA A 7 -6.78 -6.74 15.77
N ASP A 8 -6.14 -7.85 16.14
CA ASP A 8 -5.03 -7.88 17.10
C ASP A 8 -3.65 -7.60 16.48
N VAL A 9 -3.58 -7.43 15.15
CA VAL A 9 -2.33 -7.13 14.44
C VAL A 9 -2.22 -5.63 14.23
N PRO A 10 -1.12 -4.98 14.66
CA PRO A 10 -0.92 -3.54 14.48
C PRO A 10 -1.02 -3.14 13.01
N HIS A 11 -1.58 -1.95 12.73
CA HIS A 11 -1.74 -1.45 11.38
C HIS A 11 -0.48 -0.71 10.89
N LEU A 12 -0.15 -0.84 9.61
CA LEU A 12 1.00 -0.17 8.97
C LEU A 12 1.02 1.35 9.25
N GLY A 13 -0.14 2.01 9.26
CA GLY A 13 -0.26 3.43 9.58
C GLY A 13 0.20 3.82 10.98
N GLN A 14 0.40 2.86 11.91
CA GLN A 14 0.90 3.12 13.25
C GLN A 14 2.42 3.29 13.31
N VAL A 15 3.15 2.83 12.29
CA VAL A 15 4.63 2.78 12.30
C VAL A 15 5.24 4.17 12.38
N VAL A 16 4.82 5.08 11.49
CA VAL A 16 5.41 6.43 11.45
C VAL A 16 5.02 7.27 12.65
N PRO A 17 3.76 7.30 13.12
CA PRO A 17 3.43 7.91 14.40
C PRO A 17 4.28 7.39 15.57
N ALA A 18 4.53 6.07 15.65
CA ALA A 18 5.42 5.51 16.69
C ALA A 18 6.88 5.98 16.57
N LEU A 19 7.42 6.05 15.32
CA LEU A 19 8.76 6.59 15.08
C LEU A 19 8.85 8.09 15.41
N LEU A 20 7.82 8.88 15.09
CA LEU A 20 7.75 10.28 15.46
C LEU A 20 7.64 10.48 16.97
N GLY A 21 6.88 9.62 17.66
CA GLY A 21 6.83 9.57 19.12
C GLY A 21 8.21 9.28 19.73
N ALA A 22 8.94 8.30 19.18
CA ALA A 22 10.31 7.98 19.57
C ALA A 22 11.29 9.16 19.39
N LEU A 23 11.05 10.02 18.38
CA LEU A 23 11.79 11.28 18.16
C LEU A 23 11.34 12.42 19.10
N GLY A 24 10.32 12.21 19.92
CA GLY A 24 9.78 13.20 20.84
C GLY A 24 8.83 14.22 20.20
N VAL A 25 8.18 13.86 19.09
CA VAL A 25 7.13 14.71 18.48
C VAL A 25 5.88 14.66 19.35
N PRO A 26 5.38 15.81 19.86
CA PRO A 26 4.23 15.82 20.76
C PRO A 26 2.95 15.32 20.08
N GLY A 27 2.21 14.45 20.79
CA GLY A 27 0.93 13.90 20.29
C GLY A 27 1.08 12.75 19.31
N GLU A 28 2.28 12.35 18.96
CA GLU A 28 2.54 11.17 18.13
C GLU A 28 2.79 9.94 19.04
N ASP A 29 1.96 8.92 18.81
CA ASP A 29 2.07 7.62 19.49
C ASP A 29 1.35 6.59 18.60
N GLY A 30 2.10 5.78 17.93
CA GLY A 30 1.55 4.73 17.05
C GLY A 30 1.09 3.47 17.81
N GLY A 31 1.16 3.44 19.14
CA GLY A 31 0.86 2.24 19.94
C GLY A 31 1.88 1.10 19.76
N LEU A 32 3.00 1.36 19.08
CA LEU A 32 4.14 0.45 18.96
C LEU A 32 5.22 0.89 19.93
N ALA A 33 5.64 -0.02 20.80
CA ALA A 33 6.68 0.27 21.79
C ALA A 33 8.05 0.40 21.11
N LEU A 34 8.46 1.64 20.80
CA LEU A 34 9.77 1.97 20.27
C LEU A 34 10.57 2.76 21.33
N PRO A 35 11.91 2.59 21.42
CA PRO A 35 12.73 3.38 22.32
C PRO A 35 12.87 4.81 21.82
N GLU A 36 13.26 5.74 22.70
CA GLU A 36 13.68 7.08 22.31
C GLU A 36 14.75 7.01 21.22
N ALA A 37 14.63 7.87 20.23
CA ALA A 37 15.52 7.91 19.08
C ALA A 37 16.04 9.34 18.83
N ARG A 38 17.29 9.43 18.37
CA ARG A 38 17.87 10.68 17.87
C ARG A 38 17.45 10.93 16.43
N SER A 39 17.41 9.89 15.62
CA SER A 39 16.92 9.88 14.24
C SER A 39 16.16 8.57 13.97
N ALA A 40 15.22 8.60 13.04
CA ALA A 40 14.40 7.44 12.73
C ALA A 40 14.21 7.28 11.23
N CYS A 41 14.20 6.04 10.77
CA CYS A 41 13.90 5.70 9.38
C CYS A 41 12.82 4.64 9.31
N VAL A 42 11.84 4.83 8.42
CA VAL A 42 11.04 3.75 7.89
C VAL A 42 11.56 3.41 6.48
N LEU A 43 12.02 2.18 6.28
CA LEU A 43 12.39 1.63 4.98
C LEU A 43 11.24 0.75 4.49
N LEU A 44 10.57 1.17 3.44
CA LEU A 44 9.50 0.42 2.82
C LEU A 44 10.04 -0.37 1.63
N ILE A 45 9.88 -1.70 1.71
CA ILE A 45 10.18 -2.65 0.63
C ILE A 45 8.86 -3.07 0.01
N ASP A 46 8.56 -2.54 -1.17
CA ASP A 46 7.30 -2.78 -1.87
C ASP A 46 7.09 -4.28 -2.16
N GLY A 47 5.90 -4.79 -1.83
CA GLY A 47 5.48 -6.16 -2.11
C GLY A 47 6.11 -7.24 -1.22
N LEU A 48 6.80 -6.90 -0.11
CA LEU A 48 7.41 -7.86 0.81
C LEU A 48 6.40 -8.40 1.82
N GLY A 49 5.69 -9.47 1.47
CA GLY A 49 4.77 -10.15 2.38
C GLY A 49 5.48 -10.90 3.53
N TRP A 50 4.83 -10.96 4.69
CA TRP A 50 5.29 -11.72 5.86
C TRP A 50 5.49 -13.21 5.56
N GLU A 51 4.51 -13.82 4.89
CA GLU A 51 4.57 -15.24 4.54
C GLU A 51 5.66 -15.51 3.50
N LEU A 52 5.84 -14.61 2.52
CA LEU A 52 6.89 -14.71 1.51
C LEU A 52 8.29 -14.61 2.14
N LEU A 53 8.49 -13.70 3.09
CA LEU A 53 9.75 -13.60 3.84
C LEU A 53 10.04 -14.90 4.61
N ALA A 54 9.04 -15.44 5.31
CA ALA A 54 9.19 -16.69 6.05
C ALA A 54 9.51 -17.88 5.14
N GLN A 55 8.85 -17.99 3.98
CA GLN A 55 9.08 -19.05 3.00
C GLN A 55 10.48 -18.97 2.37
N HIS A 56 11.06 -17.77 2.26
CA HIS A 56 12.35 -17.50 1.64
C HIS A 56 13.40 -16.95 2.61
N ALA A 57 13.28 -17.31 3.90
CA ALA A 57 14.15 -16.83 4.98
C ALA A 57 15.66 -17.01 4.68
N SER A 58 16.05 -18.08 3.99
CA SER A 58 17.43 -18.32 3.58
C SER A 58 17.99 -17.35 2.52
N ASP A 59 17.09 -16.64 1.81
CA ASP A 59 17.46 -15.61 0.84
C ASP A 59 17.57 -14.22 1.47
N ALA A 60 17.02 -14.03 2.71
CA ALA A 60 17.01 -12.77 3.44
C ALA A 60 17.29 -12.99 4.95
N PRO A 61 18.48 -13.50 5.33
CA PRO A 61 18.79 -13.85 6.72
C PRO A 61 18.76 -12.64 7.68
N VAL A 62 19.25 -11.47 7.26
CA VAL A 62 19.27 -10.24 8.09
C VAL A 62 17.84 -9.76 8.35
N LEU A 63 17.03 -9.64 7.31
CA LEU A 63 15.62 -9.28 7.44
C LEU A 63 14.85 -10.27 8.33
N THR A 64 15.09 -11.56 8.14
CA THR A 64 14.42 -12.61 8.92
C THR A 64 14.79 -12.54 10.40
N GLU A 65 16.04 -12.25 10.73
CA GLU A 65 16.50 -12.08 12.13
C GLU A 65 15.88 -10.84 12.77
N LEU A 66 15.76 -9.75 12.03
CA LEU A 66 15.20 -8.48 12.53
C LEU A 66 13.66 -8.49 12.59
N ALA A 67 13.00 -9.30 11.77
CA ALA A 67 11.54 -9.34 11.69
C ALA A 67 10.93 -10.04 12.93
N SER A 68 10.30 -9.26 13.80
CA SER A 68 9.79 -9.75 15.09
C SER A 68 8.30 -10.09 15.10
N SER A 69 7.50 -9.43 14.26
CA SER A 69 6.05 -9.58 14.21
C SER A 69 5.49 -9.07 12.89
N PRO A 70 4.32 -9.54 12.47
CA PRO A 70 3.63 -8.95 11.32
C PRO A 70 2.94 -7.63 11.68
N LEU A 71 2.76 -6.79 10.64
CA LEU A 71 1.79 -5.70 10.59
C LEU A 71 0.69 -6.08 9.60
N ARG A 72 -0.51 -5.53 9.76
CA ARG A 72 -1.55 -5.55 8.73
C ARG A 72 -1.53 -4.24 7.94
N VAL A 73 -1.73 -4.32 6.64
CA VAL A 73 -1.68 -3.12 5.79
C VAL A 73 -3.04 -2.46 5.58
N GLY A 74 -4.13 -3.17 5.83
CA GLY A 74 -5.49 -2.70 5.59
C GLY A 74 -5.95 -2.99 4.14
N PHE A 75 -7.19 -2.59 3.84
CA PHE A 75 -7.80 -2.85 2.55
C PHE A 75 -8.01 -1.55 1.76
N PRO A 76 -7.80 -1.60 0.44
CA PRO A 76 -7.13 -2.67 -0.29
C PRO A 76 -5.62 -2.73 -0.02
N SER A 77 -5.03 -3.93 -0.09
CA SER A 77 -3.59 -4.15 0.08
C SER A 77 -2.84 -3.76 -1.19
N THR A 78 -2.66 -2.47 -1.40
CA THR A 78 -2.11 -1.89 -2.64
C THR A 78 -1.18 -0.72 -2.33
N THR A 79 -0.18 -0.50 -3.17
CA THR A 79 0.86 0.54 -3.00
C THR A 79 0.26 1.91 -2.68
N ALA A 80 -0.79 2.34 -3.41
CA ALA A 80 -1.39 3.64 -3.18
C ALA A 80 -1.94 3.80 -1.76
N ALA A 81 -2.58 2.76 -1.20
CA ALA A 81 -3.11 2.76 0.16
C ALA A 81 -1.99 2.63 1.20
N GLY A 82 -1.01 1.74 0.99
CA GLY A 82 0.09 1.52 1.93
C GLY A 82 1.02 2.73 2.05
N VAL A 83 1.41 3.34 0.92
CA VAL A 83 2.21 4.59 0.92
C VAL A 83 1.43 5.74 1.57
N ALA A 84 0.11 5.83 1.34
CA ALA A 84 -0.72 6.83 2.02
C ALA A 84 -0.85 6.57 3.52
N ALA A 85 -0.92 5.31 3.95
CA ALA A 85 -0.93 4.95 5.37
C ALA A 85 0.37 5.36 6.06
N ILE A 86 1.53 5.14 5.47
CA ILE A 86 2.83 5.64 5.95
C ILE A 86 2.85 7.17 5.96
N GLY A 87 2.41 7.79 4.87
CA GLY A 87 2.45 9.25 4.70
C GLY A 87 1.50 10.02 5.61
N THR A 88 0.42 9.41 6.10
CA THR A 88 -0.58 10.08 6.93
C THR A 88 -0.70 9.53 8.36
N GLY A 89 -0.30 8.28 8.57
CA GLY A 89 -0.55 7.56 9.83
C GLY A 89 -1.99 7.06 9.97
N LEU A 90 -2.76 7.00 8.88
CA LEU A 90 -4.20 6.72 8.87
C LEU A 90 -4.54 5.50 8.02
N ALA A 91 -5.78 5.01 8.13
CA ALA A 91 -6.30 3.95 7.28
C ALA A 91 -6.94 4.51 5.98
N SER A 92 -7.22 3.65 5.01
CA SER A 92 -7.73 4.03 3.69
C SER A 92 -9.07 4.79 3.74
N GLY A 93 -9.95 4.47 4.68
CA GLY A 93 -11.21 5.18 4.91
C GLY A 93 -11.05 6.63 5.37
N GLU A 94 -9.89 6.99 5.89
CA GLU A 94 -9.59 8.35 6.34
C GLU A 94 -8.73 9.10 5.33
N HIS A 95 -7.58 8.55 4.88
CA HIS A 95 -6.72 9.23 3.92
C HIS A 95 -7.28 9.24 2.49
N GLY A 96 -8.16 8.30 2.13
CA GLY A 96 -8.94 8.32 0.90
C GLY A 96 -8.28 7.75 -0.34
N MET A 97 -7.13 7.10 -0.23
CA MET A 97 -6.55 6.25 -1.27
C MET A 97 -7.13 4.85 -1.08
N VAL A 98 -8.27 4.59 -1.70
CA VAL A 98 -9.06 3.37 -1.48
C VAL A 98 -8.84 2.31 -2.56
N GLY A 99 -7.81 2.43 -3.40
CA GLY A 99 -7.48 1.46 -4.44
C GLY A 99 -6.38 1.94 -5.37
N TYR A 100 -5.91 1.05 -6.23
CA TYR A 100 -5.09 1.39 -7.40
C TYR A 100 -5.87 2.34 -8.33
N THR A 101 -7.14 2.01 -8.57
CA THR A 101 -8.09 2.89 -9.24
C THR A 101 -9.37 3.05 -8.42
N PHE A 102 -9.94 4.25 -8.37
CA PHE A 102 -11.18 4.53 -7.68
C PHE A 102 -11.88 5.77 -8.25
N GLU A 103 -13.20 5.82 -8.13
CA GLU A 103 -13.97 6.97 -8.59
C GLU A 103 -13.74 8.18 -7.68
N VAL A 104 -13.53 9.34 -8.30
CA VAL A 104 -13.58 10.63 -7.61
C VAL A 104 -14.81 11.38 -8.15
N PRO A 105 -15.80 11.69 -7.31
CA PRO A 105 -17.05 12.29 -7.75
C PRO A 105 -16.85 13.48 -8.70
N GLY A 106 -17.51 13.42 -9.85
CA GLY A 106 -17.41 14.47 -10.88
C GLY A 106 -16.17 14.41 -11.78
N ASN A 107 -15.24 13.45 -11.56
CA ASN A 107 -13.99 13.35 -12.31
C ASN A 107 -13.71 11.94 -12.88
N GLY A 108 -14.66 11.00 -12.73
CA GLY A 108 -14.49 9.63 -13.19
C GLY A 108 -13.53 8.80 -12.33
N VAL A 109 -12.99 7.74 -12.89
CA VAL A 109 -12.10 6.79 -12.18
C VAL A 109 -10.65 7.24 -12.30
N LEU A 110 -10.06 7.59 -11.16
CA LEU A 110 -8.65 7.98 -11.02
C LEU A 110 -7.76 6.74 -10.89
N ASN A 111 -6.69 6.64 -11.71
CA ASN A 111 -5.54 5.79 -11.41
C ASN A 111 -4.60 6.54 -10.46
N ALA A 112 -4.49 6.09 -9.21
CA ALA A 112 -3.77 6.80 -8.15
C ALA A 112 -2.25 6.83 -8.34
N LEU A 113 -1.64 5.83 -8.99
CA LEU A 113 -0.20 5.79 -9.24
C LEU A 113 0.20 6.72 -10.39
N ARG A 114 -0.62 6.76 -11.46
CA ARG A 114 -0.35 7.55 -12.67
C ARG A 114 -0.98 8.94 -12.63
N TRP A 115 -1.96 9.13 -11.75
CA TRP A 115 -2.80 10.32 -11.61
C TRP A 115 -3.49 10.71 -12.93
N ARG A 116 -4.03 9.67 -13.57
CA ARG A 116 -4.70 9.76 -14.85
C ARG A 116 -6.10 9.15 -14.76
N SER A 117 -6.98 9.57 -15.65
CA SER A 117 -8.25 8.89 -15.87
C SER A 117 -8.00 7.43 -16.26
N HIS A 118 -8.69 6.51 -15.61
CA HIS A 118 -8.63 5.10 -15.94
C HIS A 118 -9.30 4.78 -17.28
N ASP A 119 -10.31 5.59 -17.66
CA ASP A 119 -11.12 5.34 -18.82
C ASP A 119 -10.43 5.74 -20.14
N ASP A 120 -9.80 6.93 -20.17
CA ASP A 120 -9.21 7.50 -21.40
C ASP A 120 -7.72 7.88 -21.27
N GLY A 121 -7.12 7.67 -20.10
CA GLY A 121 -5.71 7.96 -19.83
C GLY A 121 -5.37 9.45 -19.76
N SER A 122 -6.36 10.36 -19.73
CA SER A 122 -6.14 11.81 -19.62
C SER A 122 -5.49 12.19 -18.29
N ASP A 123 -4.66 13.23 -18.29
CA ASP A 123 -4.00 13.74 -17.08
C ASP A 123 -4.99 14.44 -16.16
N LEU A 124 -5.13 13.98 -14.92
CA LEU A 124 -6.05 14.52 -13.93
C LEU A 124 -5.42 15.48 -12.92
N ARG A 125 -4.11 15.78 -13.00
CA ARG A 125 -3.42 16.66 -12.03
C ARG A 125 -4.01 18.07 -11.97
N GLY A 126 -4.53 18.57 -13.09
CA GLY A 126 -5.19 19.88 -13.13
C GLY A 126 -6.61 19.87 -12.56
N ALA A 127 -7.37 18.81 -12.79
CA ALA A 127 -8.75 18.66 -12.30
C ALA A 127 -8.81 18.12 -10.86
N LEU A 128 -7.82 17.35 -10.48
CA LEU A 128 -7.68 16.70 -9.18
C LEU A 128 -6.30 17.02 -8.58
N PRO A 129 -6.07 18.22 -8.04
CA PRO A 129 -4.82 18.54 -7.36
C PRO A 129 -4.54 17.53 -6.24
N PRO A 130 -3.32 16.96 -6.13
CA PRO A 130 -3.03 15.87 -5.19
C PRO A 130 -3.43 16.17 -3.74
N ARG A 131 -3.22 17.42 -3.29
CA ARG A 131 -3.57 17.87 -1.94
C ARG A 131 -5.06 18.12 -1.72
N GLU A 132 -5.86 18.14 -2.76
CA GLU A 132 -7.33 18.16 -2.64
C GLU A 132 -7.89 16.73 -2.55
N VAL A 133 -7.26 15.78 -3.23
CA VAL A 133 -7.60 14.36 -3.13
C VAL A 133 -7.23 13.82 -1.75
N GLN A 134 -6.03 14.15 -1.24
CA GLN A 134 -5.59 13.83 0.13
C GLN A 134 -5.25 15.14 0.87
N PRO A 135 -6.23 15.77 1.56
CA PRO A 135 -6.03 17.08 2.21
C PRO A 135 -5.48 17.01 3.65
N LEU A 136 -5.41 15.80 4.25
CA LEU A 136 -5.00 15.66 5.64
C LEU A 136 -3.49 15.93 5.79
N PRO A 137 -3.06 16.47 6.93
CA PRO A 137 -1.64 16.66 7.20
C PRO A 137 -0.86 15.34 7.11
N THR A 138 0.28 15.37 6.44
CA THR A 138 1.17 14.22 6.35
C THR A 138 1.98 14.06 7.64
N THR A 139 2.51 12.86 7.86
CA THR A 139 3.49 12.59 8.94
C THR A 139 4.73 13.49 8.81
N PHE A 140 5.12 13.80 7.57
CA PHE A 140 6.26 14.68 7.27
C PHE A 140 5.99 16.14 7.65
N GLU A 141 4.78 16.64 7.37
CA GLU A 141 4.35 17.98 7.79
C GLU A 141 4.28 18.07 9.33
N ARG A 142 3.82 17.00 10.00
CA ARG A 142 3.79 16.95 11.47
C ARG A 142 5.20 16.91 12.08
N ALA A 143 6.11 16.12 11.50
CA ALA A 143 7.52 16.11 11.89
C ALA A 143 8.15 17.50 11.73
N ALA A 144 7.97 18.14 10.57
CA ALA A 144 8.49 19.47 10.30
C ALA A 144 7.93 20.53 11.25
N ALA A 145 6.63 20.47 11.58
CA ALA A 145 6.00 21.37 12.56
C ALA A 145 6.60 21.23 13.97
N ALA A 146 7.13 20.05 14.31
CA ALA A 146 7.83 19.78 15.57
C ALA A 146 9.35 20.09 15.50
N GLY A 147 9.84 20.66 14.39
CA GLY A 147 11.25 20.99 14.21
C GLY A 147 12.15 19.78 13.90
N ILE A 148 11.57 18.67 13.45
CA ILE A 148 12.29 17.49 12.97
C ILE A 148 12.43 17.60 11.45
N GLU A 149 13.67 17.54 10.93
CA GLU A 149 13.87 17.44 9.49
C GLU A 149 13.23 16.15 8.96
N ALA A 150 12.38 16.28 7.94
CA ALA A 150 11.76 15.13 7.28
C ALA A 150 12.33 14.96 5.86
N ALA A 151 12.77 13.77 5.51
CA ALA A 151 13.33 13.47 4.20
C ALA A 151 12.72 12.20 3.59
N VAL A 152 12.53 12.23 2.28
CA VAL A 152 12.21 11.06 1.45
C VAL A 152 13.45 10.70 0.65
N VAL A 153 13.88 9.44 0.73
CA VAL A 153 14.97 8.86 -0.05
C VAL A 153 14.39 7.77 -0.94
N SER A 154 14.19 8.07 -2.20
CA SER A 154 13.54 7.16 -3.14
C SER A 154 13.96 7.45 -4.57
N SER A 155 13.56 6.59 -5.52
CA SER A 155 13.88 6.78 -6.93
C SER A 155 13.60 8.20 -7.41
N ALA A 156 14.56 8.80 -8.13
CA ALA A 156 14.42 10.13 -8.71
C ALA A 156 13.18 10.26 -9.63
N HIS A 157 12.70 9.13 -10.18
CA HIS A 157 11.51 9.10 -11.03
C HIS A 157 10.21 9.44 -10.27
N PHE A 158 10.16 9.24 -8.95
CA PHE A 158 8.97 9.49 -8.14
C PHE A 158 8.92 10.91 -7.55
N ALA A 159 10.00 11.69 -7.63
CA ALA A 159 10.15 12.98 -6.95
C ALA A 159 8.99 13.96 -7.17
N ASN A 160 8.39 13.97 -8.35
CA ASN A 160 7.33 14.90 -8.74
C ASN A 160 6.02 14.21 -9.11
N THR A 161 5.83 12.96 -8.71
CA THR A 161 4.55 12.28 -8.96
C THR A 161 3.46 12.88 -8.08
N ALA A 162 2.23 12.80 -8.55
CA ALA A 162 1.09 13.31 -7.80
C ALA A 162 0.86 12.52 -6.50
N LEU A 163 1.11 11.20 -6.51
CA LEU A 163 1.04 10.38 -5.30
C LEU A 163 2.07 10.85 -4.26
N THR A 164 3.32 11.12 -4.66
CA THR A 164 4.35 11.71 -3.78
C THR A 164 3.88 13.05 -3.19
N GLN A 165 3.30 13.92 -4.01
CA GLN A 165 2.75 15.20 -3.53
C GLN A 165 1.58 15.01 -2.56
N ALA A 166 0.71 14.02 -2.78
CA ALA A 166 -0.42 13.74 -1.90
C ALA A 166 0.01 13.15 -0.54
N THR A 167 1.04 12.30 -0.52
CA THR A 167 1.36 11.46 0.64
C THR A 167 2.65 11.84 1.36
N GLN A 168 3.54 12.61 0.74
CA GLN A 168 4.89 12.92 1.25
C GLN A 168 5.18 14.43 1.32
N SER A 169 4.15 15.29 1.22
CA SER A 169 4.29 16.73 1.42
C SER A 169 4.95 17.03 2.77
N GLY A 170 5.78 18.09 2.80
CA GLY A 170 6.53 18.48 3.99
C GLY A 170 7.91 17.86 4.10
N ALA A 171 8.25 16.86 3.28
CA ALA A 171 9.57 16.26 3.24
C ALA A 171 10.47 16.88 2.16
N ARG A 172 11.77 16.92 2.46
CA ARG A 172 12.81 17.13 1.44
C ARG A 172 13.01 15.83 0.65
N TYR A 173 12.87 15.88 -0.66
CA TYR A 173 13.06 14.71 -1.51
C TYR A 173 14.52 14.56 -1.95
N ALA A 174 15.14 13.41 -1.67
CA ALA A 174 16.46 12.99 -2.12
C ALA A 174 16.29 11.87 -3.15
N GLY A 175 16.34 12.23 -4.44
CA GLY A 175 16.24 11.26 -5.53
C GLY A 175 17.49 10.39 -5.63
N VAL A 176 17.30 9.08 -5.75
CA VAL A 176 18.35 8.07 -5.90
C VAL A 176 18.19 7.27 -7.18
N HIS A 177 19.23 6.55 -7.60
CA HIS A 177 19.27 5.85 -8.88
C HIS A 177 19.56 4.35 -8.74
N ALA A 178 20.07 3.91 -7.57
CA ALA A 178 20.45 2.52 -7.32
C ALA A 178 20.41 2.20 -5.81
N LEU A 179 20.54 0.91 -5.44
CA LEU A 179 20.54 0.46 -4.03
C LEU A 179 21.68 1.09 -3.21
N GLY A 180 22.87 1.28 -3.82
CA GLY A 180 24.01 1.85 -3.11
C GLY A 180 23.82 3.30 -2.70
N ASP A 181 23.21 4.14 -3.55
CA ASP A 181 22.93 5.53 -3.17
C ASP A 181 21.66 5.63 -2.31
N LEU A 182 20.70 4.70 -2.39
CA LEU A 182 19.61 4.58 -1.44
C LEU A 182 20.15 4.36 -0.01
N ALA A 183 21.06 3.40 0.20
CA ALA A 183 21.69 3.17 1.50
C ALA A 183 22.47 4.40 1.98
N ALA A 184 23.36 4.94 1.14
CA ALA A 184 24.22 6.07 1.49
C ALA A 184 23.42 7.32 1.86
N ARG A 185 22.37 7.67 1.08
CA ARG A 185 21.53 8.82 1.38
C ARG A 185 20.66 8.64 2.61
N THR A 186 20.18 7.43 2.86
CA THR A 186 19.46 7.10 4.10
C THR A 186 20.36 7.33 5.32
N LEU A 187 21.59 6.84 5.31
CA LEU A 187 22.56 7.06 6.39
C LEU A 187 22.96 8.53 6.54
N GLU A 188 23.11 9.25 5.44
CA GLU A 188 23.38 10.71 5.46
C GLU A 188 22.26 11.46 6.20
N VAL A 189 20.99 11.16 5.90
CA VAL A 189 19.84 11.76 6.61
C VAL A 189 19.86 11.40 8.09
N LEU A 190 20.14 10.15 8.43
CA LEU A 190 20.14 9.66 9.82
C LEU A 190 21.31 10.19 10.66
N SER A 191 22.34 10.78 10.05
CA SER A 191 23.46 11.39 10.77
C SER A 191 23.06 12.65 11.57
N SER A 192 21.93 13.27 11.24
CA SER A 192 21.31 14.38 11.96
C SER A 192 20.05 13.93 12.71
N ARG A 193 19.44 14.85 13.50
CA ARG A 193 18.13 14.60 14.11
C ARG A 193 17.06 14.74 13.03
N ALA A 194 16.62 13.61 12.45
CA ALA A 194 15.74 13.59 11.30
C ALA A 194 14.80 12.38 11.31
N PHE A 195 13.69 12.52 10.58
CA PHE A 195 12.83 11.42 10.14
C PHE A 195 13.08 11.13 8.65
N CYS A 196 13.37 9.89 8.31
CA CYS A 196 13.64 9.42 6.97
C CYS A 196 12.56 8.42 6.52
N TYR A 197 12.00 8.61 5.34
CA TYR A 197 11.27 7.58 4.60
C TYR A 197 12.13 7.14 3.43
N ALA A 198 12.55 5.87 3.43
CA ALA A 198 13.28 5.24 2.35
C ALA A 198 12.37 4.23 1.65
N TYR A 199 12.45 4.12 0.31
CA TYR A 199 11.54 3.29 -0.47
C TYR A 199 12.26 2.56 -1.61
N HIS A 200 11.93 1.26 -1.76
CA HIS A 200 12.45 0.37 -2.79
C HIS A 200 11.31 -0.42 -3.45
N SER A 201 11.16 -0.33 -4.78
CA SER A 201 10.02 -0.82 -5.55
C SER A 201 10.25 -2.11 -6.34
N GLU A 202 11.51 -2.49 -6.59
CA GLU A 202 11.83 -3.50 -7.61
C GLU A 202 11.48 -4.93 -7.18
N LEU A 203 11.28 -5.19 -5.87
CA LEU A 203 10.86 -6.52 -5.42
C LEU A 203 9.42 -6.80 -5.85
N ASP A 204 8.53 -5.82 -5.68
CA ASP A 204 7.15 -5.86 -6.17
C ASP A 204 7.10 -6.02 -7.69
N LEU A 205 7.85 -5.19 -8.42
CA LEU A 205 7.93 -5.26 -9.89
C LEU A 205 8.27 -6.68 -10.37
N LEU A 206 9.29 -7.33 -9.77
CA LEU A 206 9.68 -8.68 -10.16
C LEU A 206 8.66 -9.73 -9.72
N GLY A 207 7.95 -9.48 -8.61
CA GLY A 207 6.79 -10.26 -8.21
C GLY A 207 5.67 -10.20 -9.23
N HIS A 208 5.33 -9.04 -9.71
CA HIS A 208 4.33 -8.86 -10.77
C HIS A 208 4.70 -9.57 -12.07
N VAL A 209 5.94 -9.40 -12.52
CA VAL A 209 6.39 -9.91 -13.84
C VAL A 209 6.64 -11.42 -13.84
N TYR A 210 7.27 -11.94 -12.81
CA TYR A 210 7.75 -13.33 -12.76
C TYR A 210 7.06 -14.20 -11.70
N GLY A 211 6.27 -13.60 -10.84
CA GLY A 211 5.65 -14.22 -9.67
C GLY A 211 6.52 -14.16 -8.41
N PRO A 212 5.89 -14.00 -7.23
CA PRO A 212 6.58 -14.08 -5.94
C PRO A 212 7.23 -15.47 -5.78
N GLY A 213 8.44 -15.52 -5.21
CA GLY A 213 9.21 -16.75 -5.06
C GLY A 213 9.93 -17.24 -6.33
N SER A 214 9.74 -16.59 -7.50
CA SER A 214 10.50 -16.89 -8.71
C SER A 214 12.01 -16.66 -8.52
N THR A 215 12.84 -17.23 -9.39
CA THR A 215 14.29 -17.02 -9.31
C THR A 215 14.67 -15.53 -9.35
N ALA A 216 14.03 -14.74 -10.22
CA ALA A 216 14.28 -13.30 -10.32
C ALA A 216 13.89 -12.57 -9.03
N TRP A 217 12.72 -12.86 -8.48
CA TRP A 217 12.23 -12.30 -7.23
C TRP A 217 13.15 -12.65 -6.05
N ARG A 218 13.57 -13.91 -5.93
CA ARG A 218 14.50 -14.38 -4.89
C ARG A 218 15.88 -13.73 -4.97
N MET A 219 16.39 -13.52 -6.19
CA MET A 219 17.63 -12.76 -6.39
C MET A 219 17.47 -11.32 -5.92
N GLN A 220 16.35 -10.68 -6.22
CA GLN A 220 16.05 -9.33 -5.74
C GLN A 220 15.89 -9.28 -4.21
N LEU A 221 15.26 -10.28 -3.61
CA LEU A 221 15.15 -10.38 -2.15
C LEU A 221 16.53 -10.41 -1.48
N ARG A 222 17.51 -11.12 -2.06
CA ARG A 222 18.91 -11.12 -1.59
C ARG A 222 19.56 -9.73 -1.70
N HIS A 223 19.26 -8.98 -2.75
CA HIS A 223 19.75 -7.60 -2.87
C HIS A 223 19.09 -6.67 -1.84
N VAL A 224 17.80 -6.86 -1.55
CA VAL A 224 17.09 -6.15 -0.48
C VAL A 224 17.69 -6.47 0.90
N ASP A 225 17.99 -7.74 1.18
CA ASP A 225 18.63 -8.14 2.42
C ASP A 225 20.01 -7.46 2.60
N ARG A 226 20.81 -7.39 1.53
CA ARG A 226 22.09 -6.66 1.52
C ARG A 226 21.94 -5.16 1.67
N LEU A 227 20.88 -4.57 1.14
CA LEU A 227 20.54 -3.17 1.37
C LEU A 227 20.28 -2.92 2.86
N VAL A 228 19.46 -3.77 3.49
CA VAL A 228 19.13 -3.68 4.91
C VAL A 228 20.39 -3.85 5.77
N GLU A 229 21.21 -4.88 5.52
CA GLU A 229 22.50 -5.10 6.18
C GLU A 229 23.40 -3.84 6.10
N SER A 230 23.54 -3.27 4.90
CA SER A 230 24.38 -2.07 4.70
C SER A 230 23.89 -0.84 5.47
N ILE A 231 22.56 -0.69 5.62
CA ILE A 231 22.00 0.40 6.43
C ILE A 231 22.20 0.10 7.92
N VAL A 232 21.94 -1.14 8.37
CA VAL A 232 22.10 -1.57 9.77
C VAL A 232 23.54 -1.39 10.25
N ASP A 233 24.51 -1.83 9.46
CA ASP A 233 25.94 -1.70 9.77
C ASP A 233 26.41 -0.24 9.89
N GLY A 234 25.74 0.66 9.16
CA GLY A 234 26.06 2.09 9.17
C GLY A 234 25.18 2.95 10.08
N LEU A 235 24.23 2.36 10.83
CA LEU A 235 23.31 3.16 11.65
C LEU A 235 24.06 4.01 12.68
N PRO A 236 23.82 5.33 12.73
CA PRO A 236 24.39 6.19 13.76
C PRO A 236 23.85 5.82 15.15
N ALA A 237 24.65 6.05 16.18
CA ALA A 237 24.24 5.83 17.58
C ALA A 237 22.95 6.60 17.91
N GLY A 238 21.96 5.88 18.44
CA GLY A 238 20.62 6.37 18.75
C GLY A 238 19.68 6.50 17.55
N ALA A 239 20.05 5.97 16.37
CA ALA A 239 19.13 5.85 15.26
C ALA A 239 18.26 4.60 15.37
N VAL A 240 17.02 4.68 14.90
CA VAL A 240 16.09 3.54 14.78
C VAL A 240 15.71 3.35 13.31
N LEU A 241 15.85 2.13 12.81
CA LEU A 241 15.36 1.69 11.50
C LEU A 241 14.18 0.76 11.70
N ALA A 242 13.05 1.06 11.06
CA ALA A 242 11.93 0.15 10.87
C ALA A 242 11.85 -0.27 9.40
N VAL A 243 11.99 -1.56 9.10
CA VAL A 243 11.77 -2.10 7.75
C VAL A 243 10.37 -2.70 7.69
N VAL A 244 9.59 -2.26 6.72
CA VAL A 244 8.18 -2.65 6.51
C VAL A 244 7.89 -2.87 5.03
N ALA A 245 6.67 -3.29 4.71
CA ALA A 245 6.15 -3.27 3.35
C ALA A 245 4.73 -2.68 3.32
N ASP A 246 4.28 -2.31 2.15
CA ASP A 246 2.93 -1.77 1.90
C ASP A 246 1.88 -2.83 1.61
N HIS A 247 2.29 -4.01 1.15
CA HIS A 247 1.49 -5.22 0.98
C HIS A 247 2.38 -6.45 0.75
N GLY A 248 1.75 -7.62 0.83
CA GLY A 248 2.33 -8.85 0.30
C GLY A 248 1.82 -9.13 -1.12
N MET A 249 1.97 -10.38 -1.61
CA MET A 249 1.63 -10.72 -2.99
C MET A 249 1.27 -12.21 -3.11
N VAL A 250 0.40 -12.52 -4.08
CA VAL A 250 0.06 -13.90 -4.48
C VAL A 250 0.25 -14.10 -5.97
N THR A 251 0.57 -15.31 -6.40
CA THR A 251 0.48 -15.71 -7.81
C THR A 251 -0.98 -15.93 -8.15
N VAL A 252 -1.47 -15.32 -9.23
CA VAL A 252 -2.84 -15.53 -9.72
C VAL A 252 -2.86 -16.71 -10.69
N GLU A 253 -3.52 -17.80 -10.29
CA GLU A 253 -3.58 -19.04 -11.06
C GLU A 253 -4.92 -19.20 -11.80
N GLU A 254 -6.00 -18.66 -11.23
CA GLU A 254 -7.34 -18.67 -11.82
C GLU A 254 -7.79 -17.24 -12.11
N LYS A 255 -8.19 -16.97 -13.35
CA LYS A 255 -8.68 -15.65 -13.78
C LYS A 255 -10.10 -15.75 -14.34
N LEU A 256 -10.96 -14.81 -13.97
CA LEU A 256 -12.25 -14.58 -14.60
C LEU A 256 -12.20 -13.24 -15.31
N ASN A 257 -12.40 -13.24 -16.64
CA ASN A 257 -12.57 -12.00 -17.37
C ASN A 257 -13.99 -11.46 -17.15
N LEU A 258 -14.09 -10.32 -16.49
CA LEU A 258 -15.38 -9.67 -16.19
C LEU A 258 -16.10 -9.26 -17.48
N GLU A 259 -15.35 -8.95 -18.55
CA GLU A 259 -15.88 -8.50 -19.83
C GLU A 259 -16.62 -9.61 -20.60
N ASP A 260 -16.34 -10.87 -20.28
CA ASP A 260 -17.00 -12.03 -20.88
C ASP A 260 -18.24 -12.51 -20.08
N SER A 261 -18.60 -11.81 -19.01
CA SER A 261 -19.67 -12.20 -18.07
C SER A 261 -20.78 -11.15 -18.07
N PRO A 262 -21.78 -11.25 -18.98
CA PRO A 262 -22.88 -10.26 -19.06
C PRO A 262 -23.60 -10.04 -17.72
N GLU A 263 -23.69 -11.08 -16.89
CA GLU A 263 -24.31 -11.01 -15.56
C GLU A 263 -23.53 -10.09 -14.61
N LEU A 264 -22.21 -10.02 -14.75
CA LEU A 264 -21.34 -9.15 -13.93
C LEU A 264 -21.30 -7.71 -14.46
N LEU A 265 -21.72 -7.49 -15.70
CA LEU A 265 -21.77 -6.16 -16.31
C LEU A 265 -23.14 -5.49 -16.16
N ALA A 266 -24.21 -6.29 -15.98
CA ALA A 266 -25.57 -5.77 -15.90
C ALA A 266 -25.73 -4.85 -14.67
N GLY A 267 -26.21 -3.62 -14.87
CA GLY A 267 -26.40 -2.61 -13.83
C GLY A 267 -25.10 -1.97 -13.32
N VAL A 268 -23.96 -2.24 -13.95
CA VAL A 268 -22.67 -1.64 -13.62
C VAL A 268 -22.40 -0.44 -14.50
N ARG A 269 -22.08 0.71 -13.89
CA ARG A 269 -21.74 1.96 -14.56
C ARG A 269 -20.23 2.12 -14.79
N ALA A 270 -19.43 1.72 -13.79
CA ALA A 270 -17.99 1.83 -13.86
C ALA A 270 -17.30 0.80 -12.95
N PHE A 271 -16.05 0.52 -13.25
CA PHE A 271 -15.17 -0.30 -12.43
C PHE A 271 -13.98 0.51 -11.90
N GLY A 272 -13.60 0.25 -10.67
CA GLY A 272 -12.34 0.64 -10.08
C GLY A 272 -11.69 -0.54 -9.37
N GLY A 273 -10.62 -0.27 -8.64
CA GLY A 273 -9.84 -1.27 -7.93
C GLY A 273 -8.74 -1.87 -8.80
N GLU A 274 -8.52 -3.14 -8.65
CA GLU A 274 -7.44 -3.93 -9.27
C GLU A 274 -7.85 -5.40 -9.38
N VAL A 275 -7.00 -6.24 -9.95
CA VAL A 275 -7.31 -7.66 -10.24
C VAL A 275 -7.80 -8.44 -9.01
N ARG A 276 -7.29 -8.10 -7.82
CA ARG A 276 -7.62 -8.79 -6.57
C ARG A 276 -8.72 -8.12 -5.74
N ALA A 277 -8.99 -6.83 -6.01
CA ALA A 277 -10.00 -6.06 -5.28
C ALA A 277 -10.75 -5.13 -6.24
N ARG A 278 -12.06 -5.29 -6.37
CA ARG A 278 -12.88 -4.48 -7.29
C ARG A 278 -13.80 -3.54 -6.53
N HIS A 279 -13.80 -2.29 -6.96
CA HIS A 279 -14.86 -1.34 -6.71
C HIS A 279 -15.82 -1.37 -7.89
N VAL A 280 -17.08 -1.69 -7.62
CA VAL A 280 -18.12 -1.76 -8.66
C VAL A 280 -19.09 -0.62 -8.39
N TYR A 281 -19.14 0.35 -9.31
CA TYR A 281 -20.05 1.49 -9.25
C TYR A 281 -21.28 1.16 -10.07
N THR A 282 -22.45 1.19 -9.43
CA THR A 282 -23.70 0.72 -10.03
C THR A 282 -24.52 1.86 -10.65
N GLU A 283 -25.41 1.49 -11.57
CA GLU A 283 -26.48 2.37 -11.98
C GLU A 283 -27.44 2.63 -10.81
N PRO A 284 -28.12 3.79 -10.76
CA PRO A 284 -29.05 4.11 -9.68
C PRO A 284 -30.12 3.02 -9.51
N GLY A 285 -30.20 2.44 -8.31
CA GLY A 285 -31.17 1.42 -7.96
C GLY A 285 -30.76 -0.02 -8.33
N ALA A 286 -29.61 -0.24 -8.98
CA ALA A 286 -29.17 -1.57 -9.39
C ALA A 286 -28.31 -2.33 -8.36
N THR A 287 -27.94 -1.70 -7.25
CA THR A 287 -26.93 -2.27 -6.32
C THR A 287 -27.29 -3.65 -5.79
N GLU A 288 -28.55 -3.89 -5.39
CA GLU A 288 -28.98 -5.20 -4.87
C GLU A 288 -28.88 -6.30 -5.92
N ASP A 289 -29.31 -6.03 -7.16
CA ASP A 289 -29.21 -6.97 -8.27
C ASP A 289 -27.75 -7.27 -8.62
N VAL A 290 -26.88 -6.25 -8.65
CA VAL A 290 -25.44 -6.40 -8.87
C VAL A 290 -24.80 -7.25 -7.78
N VAL A 291 -25.10 -7.00 -6.49
CA VAL A 291 -24.61 -7.84 -5.38
C VAL A 291 -25.03 -9.28 -5.55
N ALA A 292 -26.29 -9.53 -5.87
CA ALA A 292 -26.83 -10.87 -6.06
C ALA A 292 -26.15 -11.61 -7.23
N ALA A 293 -25.98 -10.94 -8.37
CA ALA A 293 -25.29 -11.48 -9.53
C ALA A 293 -23.82 -11.80 -9.25
N TRP A 294 -23.09 -10.86 -8.61
CA TRP A 294 -21.69 -11.02 -8.27
C TRP A 294 -21.49 -12.16 -7.24
N ARG A 295 -22.33 -12.26 -6.22
CA ARG A 295 -22.30 -13.37 -5.26
C ARG A 295 -22.59 -14.71 -5.93
N SER A 296 -23.53 -14.75 -6.87
CA SER A 296 -23.89 -15.97 -7.61
C SER A 296 -22.75 -16.45 -8.52
N VAL A 297 -22.17 -15.55 -9.30
CA VAL A 297 -21.11 -15.89 -10.27
C VAL A 297 -19.78 -16.19 -9.59
N LEU A 298 -19.37 -15.38 -8.62
CA LEU A 298 -18.08 -15.54 -7.97
C LEU A 298 -18.08 -16.63 -6.90
N GLY A 299 -19.18 -16.86 -6.22
CA GLY A 299 -19.30 -17.91 -5.19
C GLY A 299 -18.26 -17.72 -4.09
N SER A 300 -17.48 -18.76 -3.80
CA SER A 300 -16.42 -18.74 -2.78
C SER A 300 -15.10 -18.11 -3.26
N ARG A 301 -15.01 -17.71 -4.53
CA ARG A 301 -13.79 -17.12 -5.12
C ARG A 301 -13.59 -15.66 -4.74
N ALA A 302 -14.61 -14.99 -4.19
CA ALA A 302 -14.49 -13.63 -3.68
C ALA A 302 -15.47 -13.37 -2.53
N TRP A 303 -15.08 -12.51 -1.60
CA TRP A 303 -15.99 -11.85 -0.67
C TRP A 303 -16.65 -10.69 -1.40
N VAL A 304 -17.98 -10.68 -1.47
CA VAL A 304 -18.75 -9.62 -2.16
C VAL A 304 -19.69 -8.97 -1.18
N LEU A 305 -19.46 -7.70 -0.91
CA LEU A 305 -20.25 -6.90 0.03
C LEU A 305 -20.75 -5.60 -0.63
N PRO A 306 -21.97 -5.13 -0.30
CA PRO A 306 -22.33 -3.75 -0.50
C PRO A 306 -21.37 -2.83 0.25
N ARG A 307 -21.20 -1.59 -0.20
CA ARG A 307 -20.33 -0.57 0.41
C ARG A 307 -20.49 -0.50 1.93
N GLU A 308 -21.72 -0.37 2.38
CA GLU A 308 -22.02 -0.14 3.80
C GLU A 308 -21.59 -1.35 4.65
N GLU A 309 -21.89 -2.56 4.18
CA GLU A 309 -21.45 -3.79 4.85
C GLU A 309 -19.93 -3.91 4.91
N ALA A 310 -19.22 -3.52 3.83
CA ALA A 310 -17.75 -3.53 3.80
C ALA A 310 -17.15 -2.49 4.77
N ILE A 311 -17.80 -1.32 4.90
CA ILE A 311 -17.42 -0.29 5.87
C ILE A 311 -17.67 -0.78 7.30
N GLU A 312 -18.84 -1.33 7.60
CA GLU A 312 -19.21 -1.88 8.91
C GLU A 312 -18.31 -3.06 9.31
N ALA A 313 -17.90 -3.87 8.34
CA ALA A 313 -16.92 -4.95 8.53
C ALA A 313 -15.48 -4.45 8.78
N GLY A 314 -15.24 -3.13 8.71
CA GLY A 314 -13.96 -2.49 9.01
C GLY A 314 -12.88 -2.66 7.91
N TRP A 315 -13.27 -2.99 6.68
CA TRP A 315 -12.30 -3.20 5.60
C TRP A 315 -11.42 -1.97 5.37
N PHE A 316 -11.99 -0.77 5.44
CA PHE A 316 -11.30 0.50 5.21
C PHE A 316 -10.76 1.16 6.49
N GLY A 317 -10.73 0.43 7.61
CA GLY A 317 -10.32 0.94 8.91
C GLY A 317 -11.51 1.17 9.85
N ALA A 318 -11.24 1.77 11.02
CA ALA A 318 -12.25 1.99 12.06
C ALA A 318 -13.28 3.05 11.69
N SER A 319 -12.96 3.95 10.77
CA SER A 319 -13.85 5.01 10.30
C SER A 319 -13.66 5.28 8.81
N VAL A 320 -14.73 5.68 8.14
CA VAL A 320 -14.70 6.17 6.76
C VAL A 320 -15.32 7.57 6.74
N SER A 321 -14.53 8.56 6.32
CA SER A 321 -15.00 9.93 6.23
C SER A 321 -16.00 10.13 5.09
N ASP A 322 -16.92 11.10 5.23
CA ASP A 322 -17.93 11.42 4.20
C ASP A 322 -17.28 11.77 2.85
N ARG A 323 -16.10 12.34 2.86
CA ARG A 323 -15.30 12.66 1.67
C ARG A 323 -14.84 11.40 0.94
N VAL A 324 -14.54 10.33 1.67
CA VAL A 324 -13.99 9.08 1.12
C VAL A 324 -15.08 8.10 0.72
N ARG A 325 -16.19 8.07 1.47
CA ARG A 325 -17.31 7.14 1.24
C ARG A 325 -17.71 7.01 -0.25
N PRO A 326 -17.92 8.10 -1.01
CA PRO A 326 -18.31 7.98 -2.42
C PRO A 326 -17.21 7.46 -3.36
N ARG A 327 -15.95 7.36 -2.90
CA ARG A 327 -14.85 6.75 -3.67
C ARG A 327 -14.88 5.23 -3.62
N ILE A 328 -15.52 4.67 -2.60
CA ILE A 328 -15.70 3.23 -2.45
C ILE A 328 -16.83 2.80 -3.39
N GLY A 329 -16.66 1.70 -4.13
CA GLY A 329 -17.68 1.17 -5.01
C GLY A 329 -18.98 0.86 -4.26
N ASP A 330 -20.12 0.96 -4.94
CA ASP A 330 -21.43 0.57 -4.36
C ASP A 330 -21.42 -0.91 -3.95
N VAL A 331 -20.64 -1.71 -4.67
CA VAL A 331 -20.27 -3.08 -4.34
C VAL A 331 -18.76 -3.20 -4.30
N VAL A 332 -18.25 -3.93 -3.31
CA VAL A 332 -16.82 -4.23 -3.18
C VAL A 332 -16.63 -5.74 -3.24
N ALA A 333 -15.71 -6.18 -4.09
CA ALA A 333 -15.37 -7.60 -4.22
C ALA A 333 -13.87 -7.79 -3.96
N ALA A 334 -13.52 -8.66 -3.01
CA ALA A 334 -12.15 -9.02 -2.67
C ALA A 334 -11.91 -10.50 -2.97
N ALA A 335 -10.93 -10.82 -3.81
CA ALA A 335 -10.65 -12.17 -4.27
C ALA A 335 -10.07 -13.06 -3.16
N THR A 336 -10.44 -14.34 -3.16
CA THR A 336 -9.89 -15.36 -2.24
C THR A 336 -8.77 -16.16 -2.92
N GLY A 337 -7.96 -16.86 -2.14
CA GLY A 337 -6.92 -17.75 -2.65
C GLY A 337 -6.07 -17.11 -3.76
N THR A 338 -5.92 -17.81 -4.88
CA THR A 338 -5.14 -17.38 -6.06
C THR A 338 -6.01 -16.88 -7.23
N PHE A 339 -7.27 -16.53 -6.95
CA PHE A 339 -8.23 -16.06 -7.94
C PHE A 339 -8.02 -14.58 -8.32
N GLY A 340 -8.30 -14.22 -9.57
CA GLY A 340 -8.25 -12.85 -10.08
C GLY A 340 -9.45 -12.47 -10.95
N MET A 341 -9.93 -11.24 -10.77
CA MET A 341 -11.01 -10.63 -11.56
C MET A 341 -10.37 -9.68 -12.57
N VAL A 342 -10.21 -10.11 -13.83
CA VAL A 342 -9.50 -9.37 -14.87
C VAL A 342 -10.44 -8.66 -15.84
N ARG A 343 -9.91 -7.68 -16.56
CA ARG A 343 -10.56 -6.97 -17.67
C ARG A 343 -9.58 -6.91 -18.82
N GLU A 344 -9.63 -7.90 -19.70
CA GLU A 344 -8.59 -8.12 -20.72
C GLU A 344 -8.47 -6.99 -21.74
N LEU A 345 -9.56 -6.34 -22.10
CA LEU A 345 -9.56 -5.22 -23.04
C LEU A 345 -9.20 -3.91 -22.36
N ALA A 346 -9.78 -3.63 -21.20
CA ALA A 346 -9.60 -2.35 -20.52
C ALA A 346 -8.30 -2.29 -19.68
N GLU A 347 -7.81 -3.43 -19.17
CA GLU A 347 -6.68 -3.55 -18.23
C GLU A 347 -5.68 -4.61 -18.72
N ALA A 348 -5.29 -4.55 -19.99
CA ALA A 348 -4.45 -5.56 -20.62
C ALA A 348 -3.08 -5.75 -19.95
N VAL A 349 -2.48 -4.70 -19.41
CA VAL A 349 -1.19 -4.78 -18.69
C VAL A 349 -1.37 -5.52 -17.40
N GLU A 350 -2.30 -5.08 -16.55
CA GLU A 350 -2.61 -5.64 -15.24
C GLU A 350 -3.07 -7.10 -15.34
N THR A 351 -3.86 -7.43 -16.38
CA THR A 351 -4.32 -8.80 -16.67
C THR A 351 -3.19 -9.78 -16.93
N ASN A 352 -2.08 -9.33 -17.53
CA ASN A 352 -0.95 -10.20 -17.88
C ASN A 352 0.08 -10.36 -16.76
N LEU A 353 -0.03 -9.66 -15.65
CA LEU A 353 0.87 -9.82 -14.51
C LEU A 353 0.64 -11.18 -13.84
N VAL A 354 1.72 -11.80 -13.36
CA VAL A 354 1.74 -13.11 -12.70
C VAL A 354 1.41 -12.96 -11.21
N GLY A 355 2.14 -12.11 -10.53
CA GLY A 355 1.88 -11.75 -9.14
C GLY A 355 0.89 -10.60 -9.06
N GLN A 356 -0.01 -10.66 -8.07
CA GLN A 356 -1.06 -9.67 -7.83
C GLN A 356 -1.29 -9.50 -6.34
N HIS A 357 -1.86 -8.38 -5.96
CA HIS A 357 -2.23 -8.03 -4.60
C HIS A 357 -3.50 -7.16 -4.61
N GLY A 358 -4.02 -6.79 -3.45
CA GLY A 358 -5.21 -5.93 -3.31
C GLY A 358 -6.24 -6.48 -2.33
N SER A 359 -6.24 -7.78 -2.07
CA SER A 359 -7.30 -8.45 -1.32
C SER A 359 -7.04 -8.53 0.20
N LEU A 360 -7.87 -9.34 0.87
CA LEU A 360 -7.88 -9.54 2.33
C LEU A 360 -7.16 -10.82 2.77
N THR A 361 -6.51 -11.57 1.88
CA THR A 361 -5.80 -12.78 2.28
C THR A 361 -4.58 -12.45 3.16
N SER A 362 -4.18 -13.36 4.04
CA SER A 362 -3.01 -13.15 4.91
C SER A 362 -1.72 -12.92 4.13
N ALA A 363 -1.58 -13.59 2.98
CA ALA A 363 -0.45 -13.42 2.09
C ALA A 363 -0.31 -11.99 1.52
N GLU A 364 -1.44 -11.25 1.41
CA GLU A 364 -1.48 -9.88 0.91
C GLU A 364 -1.50 -8.85 2.04
N GLN A 365 -2.18 -9.17 3.17
CA GLN A 365 -2.41 -8.26 4.29
C GLN A 365 -1.25 -8.18 5.29
N LEU A 366 -0.53 -9.28 5.48
CA LEU A 366 0.51 -9.33 6.50
C LEU A 366 1.89 -9.02 5.90
N VAL A 367 2.56 -8.06 6.51
CA VAL A 367 3.90 -7.60 6.12
C VAL A 367 4.83 -7.59 7.33
N PRO A 368 6.15 -7.70 7.17
CA PRO A 368 7.07 -7.70 8.30
C PRO A 368 7.16 -6.33 9.00
N LEU A 369 7.38 -6.36 10.31
CA LEU A 369 7.97 -5.27 11.09
C LEU A 369 9.33 -5.74 11.57
N ALA A 370 10.39 -5.23 10.97
CA ALA A 370 11.76 -5.50 11.37
C ALA A 370 12.39 -4.23 11.95
N ILE A 371 12.95 -4.30 13.15
CA ILE A 371 13.50 -3.14 13.86
C ILE A 371 14.99 -3.34 14.13
N ALA A 372 15.80 -2.35 13.74
CA ALA A 372 17.21 -2.27 14.09
C ALA A 372 17.53 -0.95 14.81
N ARG A 373 18.63 -0.93 15.56
CA ARG A 373 19.11 0.20 16.35
C ARG A 373 20.61 0.38 16.15
N GLY A 374 21.02 1.63 16.01
CA GLY A 374 22.43 2.04 16.02
C GLY A 374 23.00 2.34 17.39
#